data_a2c029cf02fd1f90188e8a3177415a56
#
_entry.id   a2c029cf02fd1f90188e8a3177415a56
#
_cell.length_a   1.000
_cell.length_b   1.000
_cell.length_c   1.000
_cell.angle_alpha   90.00
_cell.angle_beta   90.00
_cell.angle_gamma   90.00
#
_symmetry.space_group_name_H-M   'P 1'
#
loop_
_entity.id
_entity.type
_entity.pdbx_description
1 polymer ?
#
loop_
_entity_poly.entity_id
_entity_poly.type
_entity_poly.pdbx_seq_one_letter_code
_entity_poly.pdbx_strand_id
1 'polypeptide(L)'
;MSENTNIIDVTEAEFNDQVIEASENKLIVVDFWAPWCGPCKQLTPILEKIISKSRDKITLVKINIDENQQIAAQLRIQSIPTVYAFKDKQIVNAFQGVIPEGQIINLLKSV
;
A
#
# COMPACT_ATOMS: atom_id res chain seq x y z
N MET A 1 6.00 -19.41 15.14
CA MET A 1 5.17 -18.71 14.18
C MET A 1 5.63 -17.27 14.05
N SER A 2 5.75 -16.83 12.86
CA SER A 2 6.18 -15.46 12.65
C SER A 2 4.98 -14.59 12.32
N GLU A 3 4.96 -13.42 12.89
CA GLU A 3 4.04 -12.40 12.49
C GLU A 3 4.61 -11.69 11.28
N ASN A 4 3.72 -11.27 10.40
CA ASN A 4 4.16 -10.50 9.25
C ASN A 4 4.22 -9.02 9.64
N THR A 5 5.37 -8.61 10.16
CA THR A 5 5.58 -7.23 10.60
C THR A 5 5.70 -6.25 9.42
N ASN A 6 5.70 -6.76 8.18
CA ASN A 6 5.76 -5.92 7.00
C ASN A 6 4.39 -5.53 6.47
N ILE A 7 3.32 -5.92 7.16
CA ILE A 7 1.95 -5.57 6.79
C ILE A 7 1.34 -4.86 7.99
N ILE A 8 1.06 -3.57 7.84
CA ILE A 8 0.58 -2.75 8.94
C ILE A 8 -0.61 -1.89 8.52
N ASP A 9 -1.53 -1.68 9.46
CA ASP A 9 -2.60 -0.71 9.30
C ASP A 9 -2.09 0.63 9.83
N VAL A 10 -2.33 1.70 9.07
CA VAL A 10 -1.79 3.01 9.39
C VAL A 10 -2.91 4.04 9.34
N THR A 11 -2.91 4.96 10.30
CA THR A 11 -3.83 6.08 10.31
C THR A 11 -3.18 7.28 9.63
N GLU A 12 -4.01 8.28 9.31
CA GLU A 12 -3.48 9.49 8.68
C GLU A 12 -2.52 10.24 9.61
N ALA A 13 -2.68 10.12 10.93
CA ALA A 13 -1.75 10.73 11.87
C ALA A 13 -0.36 10.11 11.79
N GLU A 14 -0.29 8.85 11.39
CA GLU A 14 0.96 8.09 11.30
C GLU A 14 1.57 8.12 9.89
N PHE A 15 0.87 8.72 8.93
CA PHE A 15 1.26 8.60 7.52
C PHE A 15 2.66 9.15 7.26
N ASN A 16 2.97 10.30 7.81
CA ASN A 16 4.28 10.90 7.56
C ASN A 16 5.41 9.99 8.04
N ASP A 17 5.29 9.45 9.25
CA ASP A 17 6.35 8.60 9.82
C ASP A 17 6.39 7.23 9.16
N GLN A 18 5.22 6.60 8.97
CA GLN A 18 5.17 5.21 8.54
C GLN A 18 5.25 5.03 7.03
N VAL A 19 5.01 6.09 6.27
CA VAL A 19 5.07 6.02 4.81
C VAL A 19 6.17 6.92 4.27
N ILE A 20 6.09 8.23 4.50
CA ILE A 20 7.02 9.17 3.89
C ILE A 20 8.43 8.95 4.41
N GLU A 21 8.64 9.05 5.73
CA GLU A 21 9.96 8.88 6.31
C GLU A 21 10.49 7.46 6.12
N ALA A 22 9.62 6.46 6.30
CA ALA A 22 10.02 5.06 6.14
C ALA A 22 10.45 4.75 4.72
N SER A 23 9.94 5.48 3.73
CA SER A 23 10.27 5.23 2.32
C SER A 23 11.71 5.56 1.97
N GLU A 24 12.44 6.24 2.84
CA GLU A 24 13.87 6.46 2.64
C GLU A 24 14.69 5.18 2.78
N ASN A 25 14.17 4.21 3.54
CA ASN A 25 14.93 3.00 3.86
C ASN A 25 14.43 1.76 3.15
N LYS A 26 13.18 1.76 2.67
CA LYS A 26 12.62 0.62 1.95
C LYS A 26 11.44 1.08 1.12
N LEU A 27 11.00 0.20 0.22
CA LEU A 27 9.82 0.46 -0.60
C LEU A 27 8.57 0.32 0.27
N ILE A 28 7.72 1.34 0.26
CA ILE A 28 6.46 1.33 1.01
C ILE A 28 5.32 1.28 0.01
N VAL A 29 4.53 0.21 0.06
CA VAL A 29 3.36 0.04 -0.79
C VAL A 29 2.13 0.37 0.04
N VAL A 30 1.34 1.33 -0.41
CA VAL A 30 0.17 1.80 0.33
C VAL A 30 -1.10 1.36 -0.40
N ASP A 31 -1.94 0.59 0.31
CA ASP A 31 -3.21 0.07 -0.20
C ASP A 31 -4.34 0.90 0.42
N PHE A 32 -4.97 1.75 -0.37
CA PHE A 32 -6.15 2.52 0.05
C PHE A 32 -7.40 1.69 -0.22
N TRP A 33 -8.14 1.40 0.84
CA TRP A 33 -9.26 0.47 0.80
C TRP A 33 -10.41 0.95 1.67
N ALA A 34 -11.54 0.25 1.59
CA ALA A 34 -12.68 0.47 2.50
C ALA A 34 -13.39 -0.85 2.75
N PRO A 35 -14.07 -1.00 3.91
CA PRO A 35 -14.73 -2.29 4.24
C PRO A 35 -15.82 -2.70 3.25
N TRP A 36 -16.46 -1.72 2.60
CA TRP A 36 -17.55 -1.99 1.65
C TRP A 36 -17.08 -2.27 0.23
N CYS A 37 -15.78 -2.22 -0.01
CA CYS A 37 -15.22 -2.29 -1.36
C CYS A 37 -14.92 -3.74 -1.73
N GLY A 38 -15.73 -4.29 -2.65
CA GLY A 38 -15.55 -5.67 -3.12
C GLY A 38 -14.20 -5.92 -3.76
N PRO A 39 -13.78 -5.11 -4.75
CA PRO A 39 -12.46 -5.30 -5.39
C PRO A 39 -11.29 -5.21 -4.40
N CYS A 40 -11.41 -4.40 -3.36
CA CYS A 40 -10.38 -4.32 -2.33
C CYS A 40 -10.18 -5.66 -1.64
N LYS A 41 -11.27 -6.39 -1.41
CA LYS A 41 -11.21 -7.70 -0.77
C LYS A 41 -10.52 -8.74 -1.64
N GLN A 42 -10.48 -8.52 -2.95
CA GLN A 42 -9.76 -9.39 -3.87
C GLN A 42 -8.29 -9.00 -3.94
N LEU A 43 -7.99 -7.72 -3.94
CA LEU A 43 -6.63 -7.23 -4.13
C LEU A 43 -5.77 -7.40 -2.88
N THR A 44 -6.28 -7.06 -1.72
CA THR A 44 -5.48 -7.04 -0.49
C THR A 44 -4.79 -8.37 -0.20
N PRO A 45 -5.46 -9.53 -0.32
CA PRO A 45 -4.76 -10.80 -0.13
C PRO A 45 -3.62 -11.03 -1.10
N ILE A 46 -3.77 -10.56 -2.34
CA ILE A 46 -2.72 -10.69 -3.36
C ILE A 46 -1.50 -9.87 -2.95
N LEU A 47 -1.73 -8.63 -2.51
CA LEU A 47 -0.65 -7.77 -2.03
C LEU A 47 0.04 -8.37 -0.81
N GLU A 48 -0.74 -8.88 0.15
CA GLU A 48 -0.17 -9.49 1.35
C GLU A 48 0.71 -10.69 1.00
N LYS A 49 0.27 -11.48 0.04
CA LYS A 49 1.05 -12.63 -0.41
C LYS A 49 2.39 -12.19 -1.03
N ILE A 50 2.35 -11.16 -1.88
CA ILE A 50 3.55 -10.65 -2.52
C ILE A 50 4.52 -10.10 -1.48
N ILE A 51 4.01 -9.28 -0.56
CA ILE A 51 4.83 -8.62 0.44
C ILE A 51 5.44 -9.64 1.40
N SER A 52 4.69 -10.67 1.80
CA SER A 52 5.20 -11.68 2.72
C SER A 52 6.39 -12.44 2.14
N LYS A 53 6.54 -12.45 0.82
CA LYS A 53 7.66 -13.10 0.15
C LYS A 53 8.83 -12.15 -0.12
N SER A 54 8.72 -10.89 0.25
CA SER A 54 9.72 -9.87 -0.08
C SER A 54 10.87 -9.81 0.91
N ARG A 55 10.86 -10.59 1.99
CA ARG A 55 11.95 -10.69 2.97
C ARG A 55 12.31 -9.31 3.56
N ASP A 56 11.32 -8.59 4.03
CA ASP A 56 11.51 -7.29 4.68
C ASP A 56 11.98 -6.16 3.76
N LYS A 57 12.01 -6.39 2.46
CA LYS A 57 12.40 -5.34 1.52
C LYS A 57 11.26 -4.35 1.24
N ILE A 58 10.04 -4.78 1.47
CA ILE A 58 8.84 -3.99 1.18
C ILE A 58 7.92 -4.03 2.39
N THR A 59 7.35 -2.90 2.73
CA THR A 59 6.29 -2.83 3.74
C THR A 59 4.98 -2.49 3.04
N LEU A 60 3.94 -3.25 3.37
CA LEU A 60 2.58 -2.96 2.92
C LEU A 60 1.87 -2.18 4.02
N VAL A 61 1.43 -0.98 3.66
CA VAL A 61 0.64 -0.12 4.55
C VAL A 61 -0.79 -0.13 4.05
N LYS A 62 -1.74 -0.44 4.93
CA LYS A 62 -3.15 -0.43 4.58
C LYS A 62 -3.83 0.76 5.24
N ILE A 63 -4.54 1.54 4.46
CA ILE A 63 -5.24 2.73 4.95
C ILE A 63 -6.71 2.65 4.59
N ASN A 64 -7.55 2.59 5.61
CA ASN A 64 -9.00 2.62 5.45
C ASN A 64 -9.44 4.06 5.18
N ILE A 65 -9.95 4.34 3.99
CA ILE A 65 -10.27 5.71 3.61
C ILE A 65 -11.51 6.26 4.34
N ASP A 66 -12.37 5.39 4.86
CA ASP A 66 -13.53 5.84 5.63
C ASP A 66 -13.10 6.49 6.94
N GLU A 67 -12.01 5.99 7.53
CA GLU A 67 -11.49 6.48 8.79
C GLU A 67 -10.36 7.50 8.63
N ASN A 68 -9.89 7.71 7.41
CA ASN A 68 -8.72 8.54 7.14
C ASN A 68 -8.97 9.41 5.92
N GLN A 69 -10.01 10.23 6.02
CA GLN A 69 -10.51 10.99 4.87
C GLN A 69 -9.58 12.13 4.45
N GLN A 70 -8.81 12.69 5.38
CA GLN A 70 -7.92 13.80 5.05
C GLN A 70 -6.79 13.36 4.14
N ILE A 71 -6.14 12.24 4.46
CA ILE A 71 -5.03 11.78 3.63
C ILE A 71 -5.54 11.31 2.27
N ALA A 72 -6.72 10.69 2.24
CA ALA A 72 -7.32 10.30 0.97
C ALA A 72 -7.58 11.51 0.08
N ALA A 73 -8.08 12.60 0.65
CA ALA A 73 -8.33 13.82 -0.10
C ALA A 73 -7.02 14.47 -0.56
N GLN A 74 -6.02 14.52 0.30
CA GLN A 74 -4.72 15.12 -0.04
C GLN A 74 -4.05 14.38 -1.20
N LEU A 75 -4.17 13.07 -1.24
CA LEU A 75 -3.58 12.26 -2.29
C LEU A 75 -4.52 12.04 -3.46
N ARG A 76 -5.68 12.70 -3.42
CA ARG A 76 -6.68 12.68 -4.51
C ARG A 76 -7.13 11.27 -4.85
N ILE A 77 -7.40 10.47 -3.82
CA ILE A 77 -7.91 9.12 -4.01
C ILE A 77 -9.38 9.24 -4.43
N GLN A 78 -9.68 8.93 -5.68
CA GLN A 78 -11.03 9.04 -6.24
C GLN A 78 -11.71 7.70 -6.42
N SER A 79 -10.94 6.65 -6.46
CA SER A 79 -11.47 5.29 -6.60
C SER A 79 -10.64 4.33 -5.77
N ILE A 80 -11.24 3.23 -5.35
CA ILE A 80 -10.54 2.21 -4.59
C ILE A 80 -10.80 0.83 -5.18
N PRO A 81 -9.85 -0.08 -5.08
CA PRO A 81 -8.55 0.13 -4.47
C PRO A 81 -7.63 1.02 -5.31
N THR A 82 -6.84 1.82 -4.64
CA THR A 82 -5.74 2.55 -5.25
C THR A 82 -4.48 2.19 -4.48
N VAL A 83 -3.42 1.90 -5.19
CA VAL A 83 -2.15 1.50 -4.59
C VAL A 83 -1.05 2.44 -5.07
N TYR A 84 -0.33 3.01 -4.11
CA TYR A 84 0.84 3.85 -4.39
C TYR A 84 2.08 3.19 -3.82
N ALA A 85 3.16 3.24 -4.58
CA ALA A 85 4.47 2.80 -4.10
C ALA A 85 5.33 4.03 -3.82
N PHE A 86 5.85 4.13 -2.61
CA PHE A 86 6.69 5.25 -2.17
C PHE A 86 8.13 4.78 -1.99
N LYS A 87 9.05 5.59 -2.49
CA LYS A 87 10.48 5.38 -2.29
C LYS A 87 11.15 6.74 -2.30
N ASP A 88 12.09 6.94 -1.37
CA ASP A 88 12.81 8.21 -1.25
C ASP A 88 11.84 9.39 -1.15
N LYS A 89 10.76 9.19 -0.38
CA LYS A 89 9.73 10.20 -0.08
C LYS A 89 8.87 10.59 -1.28
N GLN A 90 8.91 9.81 -2.36
CA GLN A 90 8.17 10.12 -3.59
C GLN A 90 7.33 8.93 -4.03
N ILE A 91 6.23 9.21 -4.71
CA ILE A 91 5.44 8.18 -5.35
C ILE A 91 6.20 7.76 -6.62
N VAL A 92 6.66 6.52 -6.65
CA VAL A 92 7.44 6.01 -7.78
C VAL A 92 6.63 5.12 -8.70
N ASN A 93 5.47 4.65 -8.24
CA ASN A 93 4.57 3.87 -9.07
C ASN A 93 3.17 3.88 -8.47
N ALA A 94 2.16 3.55 -9.29
CA ALA A 94 0.77 3.54 -8.84
C ALA A 94 -0.08 2.68 -9.76
N PHE A 95 -1.16 2.11 -9.19
CA PHE A 95 -2.19 1.48 -10.02
C PHE A 95 -3.53 1.54 -9.29
N GLN A 96 -4.61 1.29 -10.02
CA GLN A 96 -5.97 1.28 -9.50
C GLN A 96 -6.65 -0.01 -9.88
N GLY A 97 -7.54 -0.50 -9.02
CA GLY A 97 -8.30 -1.70 -9.28
C GLY A 97 -7.49 -2.97 -9.07
N VAL A 98 -8.08 -4.09 -9.44
CA VAL A 98 -7.42 -5.39 -9.34
C VAL A 98 -6.72 -5.68 -10.65
N ILE A 99 -5.40 -5.84 -10.59
CA ILE A 99 -4.60 -6.22 -11.75
C ILE A 99 -3.92 -7.55 -11.46
N PRO A 100 -3.46 -8.28 -12.49
CA PRO A 100 -2.85 -9.59 -12.29
C PRO A 100 -1.63 -9.53 -11.38
N GLU A 101 -1.46 -10.58 -10.58
CA GLU A 101 -0.35 -10.65 -9.63
C GLU A 101 1.01 -10.42 -10.29
N GLY A 102 1.24 -11.03 -11.46
CA GLY A 102 2.50 -10.86 -12.18
C GLY A 102 2.76 -9.42 -12.57
N GLN A 103 1.69 -8.68 -12.91
CA GLN A 103 1.83 -7.28 -13.27
C GLN A 103 2.19 -6.43 -12.04
N ILE A 104 1.61 -6.75 -10.88
CA ILE A 104 1.95 -6.07 -9.63
C ILE A 104 3.42 -6.31 -9.31
N ILE A 105 3.86 -7.55 -9.40
CA ILE A 105 5.25 -7.90 -9.13
C ILE A 105 6.19 -7.12 -10.05
N ASN A 106 5.87 -7.01 -11.33
CA ASN A 106 6.69 -6.27 -12.28
C ASN A 106 6.76 -4.78 -11.92
N LEU A 107 5.63 -4.19 -11.51
CA LEU A 107 5.61 -2.79 -11.08
C LEU A 107 6.50 -2.56 -9.89
N LEU A 108 6.49 -3.47 -8.92
CA LEU A 108 7.29 -3.32 -7.70
C LEU A 108 8.76 -3.59 -7.95
N LYS A 109 9.10 -4.42 -8.93
CA LYS A 109 10.49 -4.69 -9.28
C LYS A 109 11.13 -3.55 -10.06
N SER A 110 10.32 -2.70 -10.68
CA SER A 110 10.85 -1.62 -11.53
C SER A 110 11.31 -0.40 -10.73
N VAL A 111 11.16 -0.43 -9.43
CA VAL A 111 11.50 0.72 -8.57
C VAL A 111 12.67 0.42 -7.65
#